data_9c45e750ee53023e61bfe53f1aeeaf95
#
_entry.id   9c45e750ee53023e61bfe53f1aeeaf95
#
_cell.length_a   1.000
_cell.length_b   1.000
_cell.length_c   1.000
_cell.angle_alpha   90.00
_cell.angle_beta   90.00
_cell.angle_gamma   90.00
#
_symmetry.space_group_name_H-M   'P 1'
#
loop_
_entity.id
_entity.type
_entity.pdbx_description
1 polymer ?
#
loop_
_entity_poly.entity_id
_entity_poly.type
_entity_poly.pdbx_seq_one_letter_code
_entity_poly.pdbx_strand_id
1 'polypeptide(L)' 'MKKFIVDRIEGDKAVLECENGDMVNLELKALPKSIKEGDVINFH' A
#
# COMPACT_ATOMS: atom_id res chain seq x y z
N MET A 1 -7.84 5.18 12.51
CA MET A 1 -7.55 4.11 11.55
C MET A 1 -7.47 4.66 10.13
N LYS A 2 -6.45 4.26 9.39
CA LYS A 2 -6.27 4.70 8.02
C LYS A 2 -6.33 3.50 7.08
N LYS A 3 -6.90 3.72 5.92
CA LYS A 3 -7.07 2.69 4.93
C LYS A 3 -6.34 3.07 3.65
N PHE A 4 -5.61 2.10 3.09
CA PHE A 4 -4.88 2.28 1.84
C PHE A 4 -5.19 1.13 0.89
N ILE A 5 -5.14 1.41 -0.39
CA ILE A 5 -5.29 0.39 -1.41
C ILE A 5 -3.97 0.30 -2.16
N VAL A 6 -3.48 -0.92 -2.37
CA VAL A 6 -2.24 -1.11 -3.13
C VAL A 6 -2.55 -0.88 -4.60
N ASP A 7 -2.05 0.23 -5.14
CA ASP A 7 -2.27 0.57 -6.53
C ASP A 7 -1.41 -0.31 -7.43
N ARG A 8 -0.15 -0.45 -7.07
CA ARG A 8 0.77 -1.31 -7.81
C ARG A 8 2.03 -1.55 -6.99
N ILE A 9 2.83 -2.47 -7.44
CA ILE A 9 4.13 -2.76 -6.83
C ILE A 9 5.21 -2.51 -7.87
N GLU A 10 6.22 -1.73 -7.49
CA GLU A 10 7.33 -1.40 -8.38
C GLU A 10 8.63 -1.75 -7.68
N GLY A 11 9.29 -2.82 -8.15
CA GLY A 11 10.53 -3.26 -7.53
C GLY A 11 10.31 -3.64 -6.08
N ASP A 12 11.01 -2.96 -5.18
CA ASP A 12 10.90 -3.21 -3.74
C ASP A 12 9.96 -2.25 -3.03
N LYS A 13 9.14 -1.53 -3.79
CA LYS A 13 8.22 -0.54 -3.22
C LYS A 13 6.80 -0.82 -3.63
N ALA A 14 5.87 -0.46 -2.75
CA ALA A 14 4.45 -0.53 -3.04
C ALA A 14 3.92 0.90 -3.14
N VAL A 15 3.14 1.16 -4.17
CA VAL A 15 2.47 2.45 -4.35
C VAL A 15 1.07 2.29 -3.82
N LEU A 16 0.75 3.08 -2.81
CA LEU A 16 -0.53 2.98 -2.12
C LEU A 16 -1.36 4.24 -2.35
N GLU A 17 -2.65 4.04 -2.47
CA GLU A 17 -3.59 5.16 -2.60
C GLU A 17 -4.34 5.32 -1.28
N CYS A 18 -4.33 6.55 -0.77
CA CYS A 18 -5.07 6.89 0.45
C CYS A 18 -6.52 7.19 0.14
N GLU A 19 -7.36 7.22 1.18
CA GLU A 19 -8.78 7.50 1.01
C GLU A 19 -9.07 8.84 0.34
N ASN A 20 -8.21 9.82 0.57
CA ASN A 20 -8.38 11.16 0.01
C ASN A 20 -7.80 11.30 -1.39
N GLY A 21 -7.29 10.20 -1.96
CA GLY A 21 -6.72 10.21 -3.30
C GLY A 21 -5.22 10.45 -3.36
N ASP A 22 -4.59 10.76 -2.22
CA ASP A 22 -3.14 10.93 -2.18
C ASP A 22 -2.44 9.60 -2.41
N MET A 23 -1.25 9.66 -3.02
CA MET A 23 -0.45 8.47 -3.26
C MET A 23 0.77 8.49 -2.36
N VAL A 24 1.12 7.33 -1.81
CA VAL A 24 2.34 7.20 -0.99
C VAL A 24 3.09 5.95 -1.42
N ASN A 25 4.40 5.98 -1.25
CA ASN A 25 5.25 4.83 -1.55
C ASN A 25 5.81 4.28 -0.23
N LEU A 26 5.70 2.97 -0.05
CA LEU A 26 6.27 2.31 1.11
C LEU A 26 7.14 1.16 0.65
N GLU A 27 8.16 0.84 1.44
CA GLU A 27 9.00 -0.31 1.14
C GLU A 27 8.20 -1.59 1.39
N LEU A 28 8.32 -2.55 0.48
CA LEU A 28 7.61 -3.81 0.61
C LEU A 28 7.92 -4.52 1.93
N LYS A 29 9.14 -4.39 2.42
CA LYS A 29 9.52 -5.05 3.67
C LYS A 29 8.78 -4.48 4.89
N ALA A 30 8.16 -3.32 4.75
CA ALA A 30 7.38 -2.72 5.83
C ALA A 30 5.93 -3.18 5.80
N LEU A 31 5.55 -4.02 4.85
CA LEU A 31 4.17 -4.48 4.65
C LEU A 31 4.11 -5.99 4.79
N PRO A 32 2.89 -6.55 4.95
CA PRO A 32 2.74 -8.01 4.99
C PRO A 32 3.32 -8.65 3.74
N LYS A 33 3.93 -9.82 3.90
CA LYS A 33 4.63 -10.49 2.81
C LYS A 33 3.74 -10.87 1.64
N SER A 34 2.48 -11.12 1.91
CA SER A 34 1.55 -11.56 0.88
C SER A 34 0.84 -10.41 0.18
N ILE A 35 1.30 -9.19 0.40
CA ILE A 35 0.64 -8.02 -0.18
C ILE A 35 0.76 -8.06 -1.70
N LYS A 36 -0.30 -7.65 -2.39
CA LYS A 36 -0.31 -7.62 -3.84
C LYS A 36 -1.23 -6.51 -4.32
N GLU A 37 -1.16 -6.24 -5.59
CA GLU A 37 -1.97 -5.22 -6.25
C GLU A 37 -3.46 -5.44 -5.96
N GLY A 38 -4.14 -4.37 -5.60
CA GLY A 38 -5.56 -4.42 -5.29
C GLY A 38 -5.89 -4.72 -3.83
N ASP A 39 -4.89 -5.09 -3.04
CA ASP A 39 -5.12 -5.37 -1.63
C ASP A 39 -5.45 -4.10 -0.85
N VAL A 40 -6.26 -4.25 0.18
CA VAL A 40 -6.62 -3.16 1.08
C VAL A 40 -5.85 -3.35 2.39
N ILE A 41 -5.21 -2.29 2.84
CA ILE A 41 -4.42 -2.31 4.07
C ILE A 41 -5.02 -1.32 5.05
N ASN A 42 -5.25 -1.77 6.28
CA ASN A 42 -5.76 -0.92 7.34
C ASN A 42 -4.67 -0.70 8.39
N PHE A 43 -4.44 0.56 8.75
CA PHE A 43 -3.50 0.91 9.81
C PHE A 43 -4.26 1.56 10.96
N HIS A 44 -3.81 1.28 12.13
CA HIS A 44 -4.39 1.88 13.33
C HIS A 44 -3.60 3.09 13.77
#